data_6da98128ba20b2a1f8e67e622529299c
#
_entry.id   6da98128ba20b2a1f8e67e622529299c
#
_cell.length_a   1.000
_cell.length_b   1.000
_cell.length_c   1.000
_cell.angle_alpha   90.00
_cell.angle_beta   90.00
_cell.angle_gamma   90.00
#
_symmetry.space_group_name_H-M   'P 1'
#
loop_
_entity.id
_entity.type
_entity.pdbx_description
1 polymer ?
#
loop_
_entity_poly.entity_id
_entity_poly.type
_entity_poly.pdbx_seq_one_letter_code
_entity_poly.pdbx_strand_id
1 'polypeptide(L)'
;KLYVSFNNQEVVATNFNNLYWTPSQQIAHHTINGCNIRIGDVLSSGTISGPEEKGKGCLLEMTKGGAVPLRLADGTLRSHLMDGDTIVFTGGCNKGDVSIGFGSNSGQIKSGKILKDD
;
A
#
# COMPACT_ATOMS: atom_id res chain seq x y z
N LYS A 1 -12.13 -4.86 -0.57
CA LYS A 1 -10.89 -5.64 -0.51
C LYS A 1 -9.78 -4.89 -1.23
N LEU A 2 -8.55 -5.05 -0.77
CA LEU A 2 -7.35 -4.41 -1.32
C LEU A 2 -6.29 -5.47 -1.56
N TYR A 3 -5.58 -5.36 -2.67
CA TYR A 3 -4.55 -6.30 -3.08
C TYR A 3 -3.30 -5.56 -3.52
N VAL A 4 -2.15 -6.16 -3.25
CA VAL A 4 -0.86 -5.69 -3.75
C VAL A 4 -0.13 -6.84 -4.43
N SER A 5 0.30 -6.60 -5.65
CA SER A 5 1.23 -7.50 -6.36
C SER A 5 2.61 -6.89 -6.43
N PHE A 6 3.61 -7.73 -6.20
CA PHE A 6 5.03 -7.43 -6.28
C PHE A 6 5.65 -8.32 -7.35
N ASN A 7 6.18 -7.74 -8.42
CA ASN A 7 6.75 -8.46 -9.58
C ASN A 7 5.78 -9.55 -10.10
N ASN A 8 4.51 -9.17 -10.32
CA ASN A 8 3.43 -10.04 -10.78
C ASN A 8 2.96 -11.14 -9.79
N GLN A 9 3.46 -11.14 -8.56
CA GLN A 9 3.01 -12.04 -7.51
C GLN A 9 2.14 -11.28 -6.51
N GLU A 10 0.91 -11.76 -6.25
CA GLU A 10 0.10 -11.21 -5.17
C GLU A 10 0.75 -11.53 -3.82
N VAL A 11 1.14 -10.48 -3.10
CA VAL A 11 1.80 -10.58 -1.79
C VAL A 11 0.92 -10.07 -0.65
N VAL A 12 -0.04 -9.19 -0.94
CA VAL A 12 -0.98 -8.66 0.05
C VAL A 12 -2.41 -8.90 -0.42
N ALA A 13 -3.25 -9.39 0.49
CA ALA A 13 -4.71 -9.41 0.38
C ALA A 13 -5.30 -8.94 1.72
N THR A 14 -5.80 -7.72 1.77
CA THR A 14 -6.33 -7.12 2.99
C THR A 14 -7.72 -6.51 2.76
N ASN A 15 -8.29 -5.97 3.81
CA ASN A 15 -9.61 -5.36 3.76
C ASN A 15 -9.60 -4.00 4.46
N PHE A 16 -10.20 -3.01 3.83
CA PHE A 16 -10.38 -1.67 4.39
C PHE A 16 -11.12 -1.67 5.74
N ASN A 17 -11.95 -2.70 6.00
CA ASN A 17 -12.62 -2.88 7.29
C ASN A 17 -11.67 -3.11 8.47
N ASN A 18 -10.40 -3.42 8.21
CA ASN A 18 -9.38 -3.56 9.24
C ASN A 18 -8.93 -2.21 9.83
N LEU A 19 -9.32 -1.08 9.21
CA LEU A 19 -9.06 0.24 9.75
C LEU A 19 -9.94 0.51 10.97
N TYR A 20 -9.34 1.00 12.05
CA TYR A 20 -10.04 1.45 13.24
C TYR A 20 -10.73 2.81 13.01
N TRP A 21 -10.03 3.77 12.41
CA TRP A 21 -10.53 5.12 12.16
C TRP A 21 -11.19 5.23 10.80
N THR A 22 -12.40 5.77 10.78
CA THR A 22 -13.12 6.07 9.54
C THR A 22 -12.50 7.26 8.80
N PRO A 23 -12.69 7.39 7.47
CA PRO A 23 -12.25 8.57 6.73
C PRO A 23 -12.75 9.89 7.31
N SER A 24 -14.00 9.94 7.80
CA SER A 24 -14.57 11.13 8.44
C SER A 24 -13.82 11.49 9.72
N GLN A 25 -13.44 10.51 10.53
CA GLN A 25 -12.64 10.73 11.74
C GLN A 25 -11.22 11.18 11.41
N GLN A 26 -10.62 10.67 10.33
CA GLN A 26 -9.30 11.13 9.86
C GLN A 26 -9.34 12.61 9.43
N ILE A 27 -10.39 13.01 8.73
CA ILE A 27 -10.61 14.43 8.35
C ILE A 27 -10.79 15.30 9.60
N ALA A 28 -11.63 14.88 10.54
CA ALA A 28 -11.86 15.61 11.78
C ALA A 28 -10.56 15.75 12.59
N HIS A 29 -9.76 14.69 12.69
CA HIS A 29 -8.47 14.73 13.36
C HIS A 29 -7.48 15.69 12.69
N HIS A 30 -7.43 15.70 11.36
CA HIS A 30 -6.55 16.59 10.60
C HIS A 30 -6.90 18.07 10.81
N THR A 31 -8.17 18.39 10.98
CA THR A 31 -8.67 19.77 11.05
C THR A 31 -8.86 20.32 12.47
N ILE A 32 -8.84 19.46 13.51
CA ILE A 32 -9.16 19.85 14.90
C ILE A 32 -8.22 20.91 15.47
N ASN A 33 -7.00 21.00 14.96
CA ASN A 33 -6.01 22.00 15.36
C ASN A 33 -6.06 23.29 14.51
N GLY A 34 -7.12 23.50 13.71
CA GLY A 34 -7.27 24.65 12.83
C GLY A 34 -6.58 24.52 11.46
N CYS A 35 -6.05 23.35 11.13
CA CYS A 35 -5.50 23.11 9.79
C CYS A 35 -6.64 22.99 8.75
N ASN A 36 -6.69 23.90 7.79
CA ASN A 36 -7.70 23.89 6.74
C ASN A 36 -7.32 22.90 5.64
N ILE A 37 -8.27 22.06 5.23
CA ILE A 37 -8.14 21.24 4.03
C ILE A 37 -8.32 22.13 2.80
N ARG A 38 -7.44 21.95 1.81
CA ARG A 38 -7.41 22.72 0.56
C ARG A 38 -7.62 21.80 -0.63
N ILE A 39 -8.05 22.37 -1.74
CA ILE A 39 -8.10 21.65 -3.02
C ILE A 39 -6.68 21.19 -3.39
N GLY A 40 -6.55 19.89 -3.69
CA GLY A 40 -5.27 19.26 -4.00
C GLY A 40 -4.60 18.55 -2.83
N ASP A 41 -5.13 18.67 -1.59
CA ASP A 41 -4.63 17.89 -0.46
C ASP A 41 -4.87 16.39 -0.67
N VAL A 42 -3.87 15.60 -0.36
CA VAL A 42 -3.94 14.13 -0.41
C VAL A 42 -3.96 13.59 1.01
N LEU A 43 -5.04 12.90 1.34
CA LEU A 43 -5.21 12.24 2.64
C LEU A 43 -4.89 10.74 2.50
N SER A 44 -4.14 10.21 3.44
CA SER A 44 -3.77 8.80 3.47
C SER A 44 -4.11 8.18 4.82
N SER A 45 -4.69 6.98 4.78
CA SER A 45 -4.96 6.19 5.99
C SER A 45 -3.71 5.58 6.61
N GLY A 46 -2.58 5.58 5.89
CA GLY A 46 -1.44 4.74 6.22
C GLY A 46 -1.67 3.27 5.86
N THR A 47 -0.83 2.40 6.36
CA THR A 47 -0.86 0.95 6.12
C THR A 47 -2.15 0.33 6.63
N ILE A 48 -2.78 -0.51 5.81
CA ILE A 48 -3.98 -1.27 6.17
C ILE A 48 -3.60 -2.73 6.34
N SER A 49 -3.44 -3.15 7.59
CA SER A 49 -3.06 -4.52 7.95
C SER A 49 -4.21 -5.27 8.59
N GLY A 50 -4.30 -6.56 8.32
CA GLY A 50 -5.26 -7.48 8.90
C GLY A 50 -4.58 -8.62 9.66
N PRO A 51 -5.34 -9.49 10.34
CA PRO A 51 -4.81 -10.58 11.14
C PRO A 51 -4.23 -11.72 10.29
N GLU A 52 -4.65 -11.84 9.03
CA GLU A 52 -4.21 -12.89 8.13
C GLU A 52 -2.73 -12.72 7.74
N GLU A 53 -2.06 -13.82 7.39
CA GLU A 53 -0.65 -13.78 6.98
C GLU A 53 -0.41 -12.87 5.77
N LYS A 54 -1.25 -12.97 4.74
CA LYS A 54 -1.25 -12.07 3.59
C LYS A 54 -1.92 -10.72 3.86
N GLY A 55 -2.47 -10.53 5.04
CA GLY A 55 -3.12 -9.28 5.44
C GLY A 55 -2.16 -8.16 5.84
N LYS A 56 -0.86 -8.43 5.90
CA LYS A 56 0.14 -7.42 6.27
C LYS A 56 0.31 -6.39 5.16
N GLY A 57 -0.04 -5.13 5.45
CA GLY A 57 -0.20 -4.08 4.45
C GLY A 57 1.10 -3.46 3.96
N CYS A 58 2.27 -3.81 4.49
CA CYS A 58 3.54 -3.30 4.01
C CYS A 58 4.68 -4.33 4.09
N LEU A 59 5.69 -4.10 3.26
CA LEU A 59 6.86 -4.99 3.18
C LEU A 59 7.63 -5.04 4.51
N LEU A 60 7.67 -3.93 5.25
CA LEU A 60 8.34 -3.86 6.56
C LEU A 60 7.73 -4.84 7.57
N GLU A 61 6.39 -4.95 7.61
CA GLU A 61 5.70 -5.92 8.46
C GLU A 61 5.93 -7.35 7.99
N MET A 62 5.83 -7.61 6.67
CA MET A 62 6.03 -8.93 6.09
C MET A 62 7.43 -9.47 6.35
N THR A 63 8.43 -8.59 6.28
CA THR A 63 9.84 -8.96 6.45
C THR A 63 10.34 -8.81 7.89
N LYS A 64 9.46 -8.48 8.85
CA LYS A 64 9.81 -8.22 10.24
C LYS A 64 10.97 -7.21 10.37
N GLY A 65 10.81 -6.07 9.72
CA GLY A 65 11.86 -5.06 9.69
C GLY A 65 13.06 -5.41 8.82
N GLY A 66 12.90 -6.30 7.85
CA GLY A 66 13.97 -6.79 6.97
C GLY A 66 14.71 -8.03 7.46
N ALA A 67 14.41 -8.52 8.68
CA ALA A 67 15.06 -9.68 9.27
C ALA A 67 14.71 -11.01 8.58
N VAL A 68 13.51 -11.10 7.99
CA VAL A 68 13.02 -12.28 7.29
C VAL A 68 12.63 -11.88 5.87
N PRO A 69 13.50 -12.08 4.87
CA PRO A 69 13.20 -11.69 3.50
C PRO A 69 11.96 -12.41 2.94
N LEU A 70 11.14 -11.68 2.20
CA LEU A 70 10.06 -12.23 1.40
C LEU A 70 10.66 -13.01 0.22
N ARG A 71 10.23 -14.26 0.04
CA ARG A 71 10.59 -15.06 -1.14
C ARG A 71 9.54 -14.84 -2.24
N LEU A 72 9.98 -14.40 -3.39
CA LEU A 72 9.14 -14.29 -4.59
C LEU A 72 9.06 -15.63 -5.35
N ALA A 73 8.11 -15.74 -6.27
CA ALA A 73 7.85 -16.96 -7.04
C ALA A 73 9.03 -17.39 -7.91
N ASP A 74 9.84 -16.45 -8.37
CA ASP A 74 11.08 -16.69 -9.12
C ASP A 74 12.26 -17.12 -8.23
N GLY A 75 12.03 -17.26 -6.91
CA GLY A 75 13.03 -17.63 -5.93
C GLY A 75 13.85 -16.47 -5.38
N THR A 76 13.69 -15.25 -5.90
CA THR A 76 14.41 -14.08 -5.37
C THR A 76 13.93 -13.71 -3.96
N LEU A 77 14.82 -13.11 -3.20
CA LEU A 77 14.57 -12.67 -1.83
C LEU A 77 14.53 -11.14 -1.79
N ARG A 78 13.53 -10.60 -1.08
CA ARG A 78 13.36 -9.16 -0.92
C ARG A 78 13.07 -8.79 0.53
N SER A 79 13.95 -8.00 1.13
CA SER A 79 13.66 -7.30 2.41
C SER A 79 13.13 -5.89 2.16
N HIS A 80 13.55 -5.26 1.06
CA HIS A 80 13.16 -3.93 0.60
C HIS A 80 12.94 -3.95 -0.90
N LEU A 81 12.30 -2.91 -1.44
CA LEU A 81 12.18 -2.73 -2.88
C LEU A 81 13.54 -2.37 -3.48
N MET A 82 13.80 -2.87 -4.67
CA MET A 82 15.03 -2.63 -5.43
C MET A 82 14.71 -2.02 -6.79
N ASP A 83 15.68 -1.41 -7.42
CA ASP A 83 15.57 -0.90 -8.79
C ASP A 83 15.09 -2.00 -9.74
N GLY A 84 14.10 -1.67 -10.55
CA GLY A 84 13.45 -2.58 -11.48
C GLY A 84 12.22 -3.28 -10.90
N ASP A 85 12.04 -3.33 -9.57
CA ASP A 85 10.86 -3.93 -8.96
C ASP A 85 9.58 -3.15 -9.33
N THR A 86 8.50 -3.91 -9.59
CA THR A 86 7.20 -3.36 -9.96
C THR A 86 6.17 -3.68 -8.89
N ILE A 87 5.43 -2.67 -8.46
CA ILE A 87 4.32 -2.80 -7.51
C ILE A 87 3.03 -2.43 -8.22
N VAL A 88 1.99 -3.24 -8.01
CA VAL A 88 0.64 -2.99 -8.52
C VAL A 88 -0.35 -3.04 -7.37
N PHE A 89 -1.15 -2.00 -7.24
CA PHE A 89 -2.27 -1.93 -6.29
C PHE A 89 -3.58 -2.12 -7.04
N THR A 90 -4.44 -2.97 -6.51
CA THR A 90 -5.81 -3.14 -6.99
C THR A 90 -6.78 -3.21 -5.82
N GLY A 91 -8.05 -3.02 -6.08
CA GLY A 91 -9.07 -3.13 -5.05
C GLY A 91 -10.47 -2.99 -5.58
N GLY A 92 -11.43 -3.30 -4.71
CA GLY A 92 -12.84 -3.17 -5.04
C GLY A 92 -13.74 -3.33 -3.81
N CYS A 93 -14.95 -2.84 -3.95
CA CYS A 93 -16.03 -2.94 -2.98
C CYS A 93 -17.16 -3.77 -3.55
N ASN A 94 -17.70 -4.69 -2.72
CA ASN A 94 -18.88 -5.47 -3.07
C ASN A 94 -19.94 -5.33 -1.98
N LYS A 95 -21.20 -5.15 -2.38
CA LYS A 95 -22.33 -5.15 -1.47
C LYS A 95 -23.55 -5.73 -2.20
N GLY A 96 -23.98 -6.94 -1.81
CA GLY A 96 -24.99 -7.70 -2.54
C GLY A 96 -24.58 -7.89 -4.00
N ASP A 97 -25.43 -7.51 -4.93
CA ASP A 97 -25.20 -7.64 -6.38
C ASP A 97 -24.39 -6.47 -6.99
N VAL A 98 -24.00 -5.50 -6.16
CA VAL A 98 -23.22 -4.33 -6.61
C VAL A 98 -21.74 -4.56 -6.37
N SER A 99 -20.94 -4.39 -7.43
CA SER A 99 -19.48 -4.45 -7.40
C SER A 99 -18.87 -3.21 -8.05
N ILE A 100 -17.91 -2.59 -7.36
CA ILE A 100 -17.19 -1.41 -7.83
C ILE A 100 -15.68 -1.73 -7.74
N GLY A 101 -15.00 -1.72 -8.90
CA GLY A 101 -13.54 -1.82 -8.97
C GLY A 101 -12.90 -0.44 -8.97
N PHE A 102 -11.71 -0.33 -8.38
CA PHE A 102 -10.92 0.92 -8.34
C PHE A 102 -9.90 1.02 -9.49
N GLY A 103 -9.88 0.04 -10.39
CA GLY A 103 -8.83 -0.09 -11.39
C GLY A 103 -7.51 -0.57 -10.79
N SER A 104 -6.42 -0.29 -11.49
CA SER A 104 -5.07 -0.62 -11.05
C SER A 104 -4.20 0.63 -11.00
N ASN A 105 -3.35 0.71 -9.98
CA ASN A 105 -2.29 1.69 -9.87
C ASN A 105 -0.97 0.94 -9.83
N SER A 106 -0.07 1.22 -10.77
CA SER A 106 1.22 0.52 -10.88
C SER A 106 2.39 1.49 -10.97
N GLY A 107 3.52 1.08 -10.40
CA GLY A 107 4.77 1.81 -10.48
C GLY A 107 5.97 0.88 -10.48
N GLN A 108 7.03 1.30 -11.16
CA GLN A 108 8.32 0.61 -11.15
C GLN A 108 9.36 1.47 -10.43
N ILE A 109 10.13 0.84 -9.54
CA ILE A 109 11.26 1.50 -8.88
C ILE A 109 12.35 1.78 -9.91
N LYS A 110 12.84 3.00 -9.94
CA LYS A 110 13.90 3.44 -10.83
C LYS A 110 15.10 3.89 -10.01
N SER A 111 16.28 3.70 -10.57
CA SER A 111 17.52 4.26 -10.00
C SER A 111 17.42 5.77 -9.86
N GLY A 112 17.86 6.28 -8.71
CA GLY A 112 18.01 7.72 -8.51
C GLY A 112 18.96 8.33 -9.55
N LYS A 113 18.61 9.48 -10.08
CA LYS A 113 19.57 10.27 -10.90
C LYS A 113 20.56 10.92 -9.94
N ILE A 114 21.84 10.64 -10.13
CA ILE A 114 22.90 11.45 -9.50
C ILE A 114 22.82 12.82 -10.18
N LEU A 115 22.39 13.84 -9.45
CA LEU A 115 22.56 15.22 -9.91
C LEU A 115 24.07 15.46 -9.90
N LYS A 116 24.65 15.68 -11.08
CA LYS A 116 26.01 16.22 -11.16
C LYS A 116 25.89 17.66 -10.72
N ASP A 117 26.60 18.03 -9.67
CA ASP A 117 26.81 19.43 -9.33
C ASP A 117 27.53 20.06 -10.51
N ASP A 118 26.90 21.08 -11.16
CA ASP A 118 27.50 21.92 -12.21
C ASP A 118 28.45 22.92 -11.57
#